data_0b5a1ab55c2016df73ac3230007fdfe0
#
_entry.id   0b5a1ab55c2016df73ac3230007fdfe0
#
_cell.length_a   1.000
_cell.length_b   1.000
_cell.length_c   1.000
_cell.angle_alpha   90.00
_cell.angle_beta   90.00
_cell.angle_gamma   90.00
#
_symmetry.space_group_name_H-M   'P 1'
#
loop_
_entity.id
_entity.type
_entity.pdbx_description
1 polymer ?
#
loop_
_entity_poly.entity_id
_entity_poly.type
_entity_poly.pdbx_seq_one_letter_code
_entity_poly.pdbx_strand_id
1 'polypeptide(L)'
;MSLTASMWTGVSGLLAHGEKMNVVGNNIANVSTVGFKGQRMDFADFVYQNSFSSAGVTQIGRGVKIGAVMGNSSTGPMETTTEATDLAISGRGFFKVKKTGSDQAFYTRAGNFRFNYEG
;
A
#
# COMPACT_ATOMS: atom_id res chain seq x y z
N MET A 1 -25.17 20.06 13.84
CA MET A 1 -23.72 19.85 13.96
C MET A 1 -23.05 21.15 14.38
N SER A 2 -22.13 21.14 15.33
CA SER A 2 -21.38 22.33 15.71
C SER A 2 -20.31 22.68 14.66
N LEU A 3 -19.90 23.95 14.61
CA LEU A 3 -18.80 24.40 13.74
C LEU A 3 -17.51 23.60 14.00
N THR A 4 -17.20 23.30 15.26
CA THR A 4 -16.06 22.49 15.66
C THR A 4 -16.12 21.08 15.06
N ALA A 5 -17.29 20.43 15.06
CA ALA A 5 -17.47 19.12 14.44
C ALA A 5 -17.24 19.15 12.93
N SER A 6 -17.70 20.21 12.25
CA SER A 6 -17.45 20.40 10.82
C SER A 6 -15.97 20.58 10.52
N MET A 7 -15.25 21.33 11.36
CA MET A 7 -13.81 21.49 11.23
C MET A 7 -13.06 20.17 11.42
N TRP A 8 -13.42 19.36 12.42
CA TRP A 8 -12.83 18.04 12.62
C TRP A 8 -13.10 17.08 11.47
N THR A 9 -14.28 17.15 10.85
CA THR A 9 -14.60 16.41 9.63
C THR A 9 -13.65 16.77 8.50
N GLY A 10 -13.37 18.07 8.29
CA GLY A 10 -12.38 18.53 7.32
C GLY A 10 -10.96 18.06 7.65
N VAL A 11 -10.55 18.13 8.92
CA VAL A 11 -9.23 17.67 9.38
C VAL A 11 -9.06 16.16 9.13
N SER A 12 -10.09 15.35 9.38
CA SER A 12 -10.03 13.91 9.10
C SER A 12 -9.72 13.62 7.62
N GLY A 13 -10.32 14.39 6.72
CA GLY A 13 -10.06 14.32 5.29
C GLY A 13 -8.61 14.67 4.94
N LEU A 14 -8.09 15.75 5.50
CA LEU A 14 -6.70 16.17 5.27
C LEU A 14 -5.70 15.12 5.77
N LEU A 15 -5.91 14.57 6.96
CA LEU A 15 -5.04 13.53 7.51
C LEU A 15 -5.07 12.26 6.67
N ALA A 16 -6.27 11.79 6.29
CA ALA A 16 -6.42 10.61 5.47
C ALA A 16 -5.77 10.77 4.08
N HIS A 17 -5.91 11.93 3.46
CA HIS A 17 -5.24 12.23 2.19
C HIS A 17 -3.73 12.39 2.34
N GLY A 18 -3.24 12.92 3.48
CA GLY A 18 -1.83 12.95 3.81
C GLY A 18 -1.21 11.55 3.84
N GLU A 19 -1.87 10.60 4.51
CA GLU A 19 -1.41 9.21 4.52
C GLU A 19 -1.48 8.56 3.12
N LYS A 20 -2.49 8.87 2.33
CA LYS A 20 -2.54 8.40 0.94
C LYS A 20 -1.37 8.92 0.11
N MET A 21 -0.96 10.16 0.34
CA MET A 21 0.23 10.73 -0.32
C MET A 21 1.51 9.97 0.07
N ASN A 22 1.64 9.47 1.29
CA ASN A 22 2.76 8.63 1.71
C ASN A 22 2.79 7.32 0.91
N VAL A 23 1.64 6.66 0.73
CA VAL A 23 1.53 5.43 -0.08
C VAL A 23 1.89 5.70 -1.54
N VAL A 24 1.35 6.76 -2.13
CA VAL A 24 1.66 7.16 -3.52
C VAL A 24 3.14 7.51 -3.66
N GLY A 25 3.70 8.27 -2.72
CA GLY A 25 5.12 8.63 -2.71
C GLY A 25 6.03 7.41 -2.65
N ASN A 26 5.68 6.41 -1.82
CA ASN A 26 6.41 5.15 -1.77
C ASN A 26 6.33 4.37 -3.09
N ASN A 27 5.17 4.33 -3.73
CA ASN A 27 5.02 3.71 -5.05
C ASN A 27 5.88 4.40 -6.11
N ILE A 28 5.90 5.72 -6.12
CA ILE A 28 6.71 6.51 -7.06
C ILE A 28 8.21 6.32 -6.78
N ALA A 29 8.61 6.34 -5.51
CA ALA A 29 10.00 6.13 -5.13
C ALA A 29 10.54 4.77 -5.58
N ASN A 30 9.68 3.76 -5.62
CA ASN A 30 10.02 2.39 -6.00
C ASN A 30 9.63 2.02 -7.44
N VAL A 31 9.35 2.99 -8.29
CA VAL A 31 8.94 2.74 -9.69
C VAL A 31 9.97 1.92 -10.47
N SER A 32 11.25 2.09 -10.16
CA SER A 32 12.36 1.35 -10.78
C SER A 32 12.89 0.18 -9.92
N THR A 33 12.26 -0.10 -8.79
CA THR A 33 12.66 -1.21 -7.93
C THR A 33 12.17 -2.54 -8.49
N VAL A 34 13.08 -3.45 -8.80
CA VAL A 34 12.77 -4.78 -9.34
C VAL A 34 11.90 -5.57 -8.36
N GLY A 35 10.80 -6.11 -8.86
CA GLY A 35 9.90 -6.94 -8.05
C GLY A 35 9.07 -6.18 -7.01
N PHE A 36 9.08 -4.86 -7.05
CA PHE A 36 8.26 -4.05 -6.14
C PHE A 36 6.77 -4.29 -6.38
N LYS A 37 6.03 -4.44 -5.29
CA LYS A 37 4.58 -4.56 -5.30
C LYS A 37 3.95 -3.28 -4.78
N GLY A 38 3.37 -2.51 -5.69
CA GLY A 38 2.71 -1.25 -5.36
C GLY A 38 1.58 -1.46 -4.34
N GLN A 39 1.30 -0.43 -3.59
CA GLN A 39 0.21 -0.43 -2.60
C GLN A 39 -0.87 0.55 -3.01
N ARG A 40 -2.09 0.24 -2.62
CA ARG A 40 -3.26 1.09 -2.78
C ARG A 40 -3.92 1.30 -1.43
N MET A 41 -4.29 2.54 -1.16
CA MET A 41 -5.05 2.89 0.04
C MET A 41 -6.49 3.19 -0.34
N ASP A 42 -7.40 2.53 0.34
CA ASP A 42 -8.83 2.78 0.25
C ASP A 42 -9.32 3.50 1.50
N PHE A 43 -10.30 4.37 1.33
CA PHE A 43 -10.92 5.11 2.41
C PHE A 43 -12.21 4.43 2.86
N ALA A 44 -12.57 4.68 4.11
CA ALA A 44 -13.87 4.34 4.68
C ALA A 44 -14.43 5.58 5.38
N ASP A 45 -15.72 5.75 5.36
CA ASP A 45 -16.40 6.80 6.10
C ASP A 45 -16.53 6.44 7.58
N PHE A 46 -16.72 7.45 8.41
CA PHE A 46 -17.15 7.27 9.78
C PHE A 46 -18.66 7.04 9.85
N VAL A 47 -19.10 6.48 10.96
CA VAL A 47 -20.52 6.27 11.24
C VAL A 47 -21.27 7.60 11.15
N TYR A 48 -22.40 7.59 10.46
CA TYR A 48 -23.26 8.75 10.30
C TYR A 48 -23.96 9.13 11.60
N GLN A 49 -24.20 10.42 11.77
CA GLN A 49 -25.03 10.93 12.84
C GLN A 49 -26.44 11.18 12.32
N ASN A 50 -27.41 10.63 13.02
CA ASN A 50 -28.82 10.92 12.74
C ASN A 50 -29.16 12.34 13.20
N SER A 51 -29.80 13.10 12.33
CA SER A 51 -30.36 14.41 12.61
C SER A 51 -31.86 14.35 12.37
N PHE A 52 -32.64 14.88 13.30
CA PHE A 52 -34.10 14.93 13.19
C PHE A 52 -34.53 16.30 12.65
N SER A 53 -35.31 16.29 11.60
CA SER A 53 -35.89 17.46 11.04
C SER A 53 -37.43 17.26 10.89
N SER A 54 -38.16 18.32 10.59
CA SER A 54 -39.59 18.24 10.32
C SER A 54 -39.97 17.37 9.12
N ALA A 55 -39.00 17.08 8.25
CA ALA A 55 -39.13 16.20 7.07
C ALA A 55 -38.74 14.74 7.35
N GLY A 56 -38.35 14.40 8.60
CA GLY A 56 -37.93 13.06 8.99
C GLY A 56 -36.50 12.99 9.48
N VAL A 57 -35.99 11.75 9.57
CA VAL A 57 -34.61 11.48 9.98
C VAL A 57 -33.68 11.66 8.79
N THR A 58 -32.68 12.53 8.95
CA THR A 58 -31.60 12.70 7.99
C THR A 58 -30.28 12.24 8.61
N GLN A 59 -29.34 11.82 7.76
CA GLN A 59 -28.03 11.35 8.20
C GLN A 59 -26.95 12.32 7.72
N ILE A 60 -26.07 12.69 8.62
CA ILE A 60 -24.94 13.57 8.34
C ILE A 60 -23.66 12.78 8.56
N GLY A 61 -22.80 12.77 7.53
CA GLY A 61 -21.48 12.14 7.59
C GLY A 61 -20.54 12.86 8.57
N ARG A 62 -19.59 12.11 9.14
CA ARG A 62 -18.65 12.62 10.15
C ARG A 62 -17.18 12.55 9.72
N GLY A 63 -16.94 12.48 8.43
CA GLY A 63 -15.60 12.46 7.86
C GLY A 63 -15.18 11.09 7.36
N VAL A 64 -13.88 10.93 7.19
CA VAL A 64 -13.24 9.80 6.54
C VAL A 64 -12.11 9.24 7.42
N LYS A 65 -11.88 7.95 7.30
CA LYS A 65 -10.74 7.24 7.89
C LYS A 65 -10.06 6.37 6.83
N ILE A 66 -8.88 5.89 7.15
CA ILE A 66 -8.22 4.86 6.36
C ILE A 66 -8.99 3.56 6.51
N GLY A 67 -9.47 3.01 5.39
CA GLY A 67 -10.15 1.73 5.37
C GLY A 67 -9.16 0.57 5.33
N ALA A 68 -8.33 0.55 4.31
CA ALA A 68 -7.30 -0.49 4.14
C ALA A 68 -6.14 0.02 3.28
N VAL A 69 -4.98 -0.56 3.49
CA VAL A 69 -3.83 -0.46 2.58
C VAL A 69 -3.58 -1.85 2.01
N MET A 70 -3.78 -2.01 0.72
CA MET A 70 -3.69 -3.29 0.03
C MET A 70 -2.52 -3.32 -0.93
N GLY A 71 -1.73 -4.40 -0.87
CA GLY A 71 -0.67 -4.67 -1.84
C GLY A 71 -1.24 -5.21 -3.15
N ASN A 72 -0.70 -4.74 -4.27
CA ASN A 72 -1.02 -5.29 -5.58
C ASN A 72 -0.12 -6.50 -5.85
N SER A 73 -0.70 -7.69 -5.90
CA SER A 73 0.01 -8.94 -6.16
C SER A 73 0.08 -9.33 -7.64
N SER A 74 -0.43 -8.49 -8.55
CA SER A 74 -0.36 -8.78 -9.98
C SER A 74 1.09 -8.91 -10.47
N THR A 75 1.30 -9.78 -11.46
CA THR A 75 2.60 -9.93 -12.12
C THR A 75 2.76 -8.79 -13.12
N GLY A 76 3.87 -8.05 -13.01
CA GLY A 76 4.26 -7.03 -13.98
C GLY A 76 4.89 -7.62 -15.25
N PRO A 77 5.27 -6.78 -16.19
CA PRO A 77 6.02 -7.20 -17.38
C PRO A 77 7.37 -7.80 -16.97
N MET A 78 7.82 -8.79 -17.73
CA MET A 78 9.16 -9.35 -17.59
C MET A 78 10.10 -8.63 -18.55
N GLU A 79 11.26 -8.25 -18.05
CA GLU A 79 12.32 -7.64 -18.81
C GLU A 79 13.43 -8.67 -19.04
N THR A 80 13.98 -8.69 -20.25
CA THR A 80 15.10 -9.55 -20.60
C THR A 80 16.40 -8.82 -20.29
N THR A 81 17.26 -9.44 -19.50
CA THR A 81 18.59 -8.94 -19.14
C THR A 81 19.67 -9.80 -19.78
N THR A 82 20.91 -9.33 -19.77
CA THR A 82 22.10 -10.05 -20.28
C THR A 82 22.78 -10.90 -19.20
N GLU A 83 22.36 -10.75 -17.93
CA GLU A 83 22.95 -11.45 -16.81
C GLU A 83 22.30 -12.81 -16.60
N ALA A 84 23.12 -13.85 -16.54
CA ALA A 84 22.63 -15.24 -16.37
C ALA A 84 22.07 -15.54 -14.96
N THR A 85 22.38 -14.70 -13.96
CA THR A 85 21.93 -14.84 -12.58
C THR A 85 20.61 -14.13 -12.29
N ASP A 86 20.12 -13.38 -13.25
CA ASP A 86 18.82 -12.70 -13.12
C ASP A 86 17.69 -13.70 -13.36
N LEU A 87 16.83 -13.84 -12.37
CA LEU A 87 15.72 -14.78 -12.39
C LEU A 87 14.40 -14.06 -12.19
N ALA A 88 13.38 -14.49 -12.93
CA ALA A 88 12.02 -13.99 -12.77
C ALA A 88 11.05 -15.15 -12.50
N ILE A 89 10.12 -14.96 -11.57
CA ILE A 89 9.08 -15.94 -11.30
C ILE A 89 7.87 -15.62 -12.18
N SER A 90 7.49 -16.56 -13.04
CA SER A 90 6.22 -16.49 -13.77
C SER A 90 5.10 -17.02 -12.89
N GLY A 91 4.10 -16.18 -12.62
CA GLY A 91 2.99 -16.53 -11.74
C GLY A 91 3.15 -16.03 -10.29
N ARG A 92 2.49 -16.72 -9.36
CA ARG A 92 2.48 -16.35 -7.94
C ARG A 92 3.65 -17.00 -7.19
N GLY A 93 4.26 -16.29 -6.26
CA GLY A 93 5.32 -16.81 -5.43
C GLY A 93 6.38 -15.76 -5.09
N PHE A 94 7.35 -16.16 -4.26
CA PHE A 94 8.47 -15.35 -3.84
C PHE A 94 9.72 -16.21 -3.75
N PHE A 95 10.88 -15.61 -3.98
CA PHE A 95 12.15 -16.24 -3.65
C PHE A 95 12.32 -16.26 -2.14
N LYS A 96 12.69 -17.40 -1.61
CA LYS A 96 13.06 -17.57 -0.20
C LYS A 96 14.54 -17.37 -0.06
N VAL A 97 14.95 -16.35 0.67
CA VAL A 97 16.35 -16.04 0.94
C VAL A 97 16.63 -16.13 2.44
N LYS A 98 17.82 -16.57 2.77
CA LYS A 98 18.31 -16.66 4.15
C LYS A 98 19.65 -15.90 4.25
N LYS A 99 19.85 -15.22 5.36
CA LYS A 99 21.18 -14.68 5.69
C LYS A 99 22.05 -15.81 6.21
N THR A 100 23.31 -15.85 5.77
CA THR A 100 24.31 -16.82 6.26
C THR A 100 24.41 -16.74 7.79
N GLY A 101 24.27 -17.90 8.45
CA GLY A 101 24.33 -18.00 9.92
C GLY A 101 23.01 -17.68 10.64
N SER A 102 21.91 -17.49 9.92
CA SER A 102 20.59 -17.26 10.51
C SER A 102 19.55 -18.23 9.92
N ASP A 103 18.69 -18.77 10.77
CA ASP A 103 17.57 -19.60 10.33
C ASP A 103 16.36 -18.79 9.85
N GLN A 104 16.41 -17.49 10.02
CA GLN A 104 15.31 -16.60 9.59
C GLN A 104 15.26 -16.53 8.07
N ALA A 105 14.10 -16.86 7.50
CA ALA A 105 13.83 -16.75 6.07
C ALA A 105 13.16 -15.41 5.75
N PHE A 106 13.63 -14.80 4.68
CA PHE A 106 13.00 -13.62 4.09
C PHE A 106 12.46 -14.00 2.71
N TYR A 107 11.44 -13.29 2.28
CA TYR A 107 10.81 -13.51 0.98
C TYR A 107 10.92 -12.26 0.13
N THR A 108 11.39 -12.44 -1.10
CA THR A 108 11.55 -11.34 -2.06
C THR A 108 11.02 -11.74 -3.43
N ARG A 109 10.59 -10.76 -4.20
CA ARG A 109 10.25 -10.94 -5.62
C ARG A 109 11.38 -10.46 -6.54
N ALA A 110 12.34 -9.70 -6.01
CA ALA A 110 13.51 -9.27 -6.75
C ALA A 110 14.40 -10.48 -7.06
N GLY A 111 14.69 -10.68 -8.33
CA GLY A 111 15.47 -11.83 -8.83
C GLY A 111 16.84 -11.45 -9.37
N ASN A 112 17.30 -10.24 -9.12
CA ASN A 112 18.63 -9.76 -9.54
C ASN A 112 19.72 -10.25 -8.59
N PHE A 113 19.95 -11.56 -8.58
CA PHE A 113 20.97 -12.20 -7.74
C PHE A 113 22.36 -12.04 -8.33
N ARG A 114 23.34 -11.99 -7.45
CA ARG A 114 24.76 -11.93 -7.83
C ARG A 114 25.57 -12.84 -6.92
N PHE A 115 26.58 -13.47 -7.50
CA PHE A 115 27.58 -14.20 -6.72
C PHE A 115 28.59 -13.23 -6.10
N ASN A 116 28.99 -13.49 -4.88
CA ASN A 116 30.13 -12.82 -4.28
C ASN A 116 31.43 -13.61 -4.61
N TYR A 117 32.57 -13.22 -4.03
CA TYR A 117 33.83 -13.87 -4.27
C TYR A 117 33.96 -15.30 -3.66
N GLU A 118 32.97 -15.67 -2.83
CA GLU A 118 32.92 -17.01 -2.21
C GLU A 118 31.97 -17.97 -2.95
N GLY A 119 31.17 -17.46 -3.88
CA GLY A 119 30.20 -18.23 -4.67
C GLY A 119 28.75 -17.79 -4.52
#